data_cef5b16920148ae04b528c2e0491891e
#
_entry.id   cef5b16920148ae04b528c2e0491891e
#
_cell.length_a   1.000
_cell.length_b   1.000
_cell.length_c   1.000
_cell.angle_alpha   90.00
_cell.angle_beta   90.00
_cell.angle_gamma   90.00
#
_symmetry.space_group_name_H-M   'P 1'
#
loop_
_entity.id
_entity.type
_entity.pdbx_description
1 polymer ?
#
loop_
_entity_poly.entity_id
_entity_poly.type
_entity_poly.pdbx_seq_one_letter_code
_entity_poly.pdbx_strand_id
1 'polypeptide(L)'
;EITSDKPGHLKFKHLSKLQPAIELFILALEKNNEHLELQVDKIIKNHFTAIQSAVEWKFTEAAFNYLKNKQVYDAAKMQPIVFDNVYPLYGAIDIRNSSIERTNAIQLDLAEQLNLARGILGKASKAIHLPLLKEIQFRIDKYLSATSDSLLSDDEMLIYDFLQIDMEALFRHLKTAKPELKRIIDEYYAALDPQRQIIYHHRKDYEESINRINDTLDKFIDNEQQAAQQVYPHYFERYITDGIEFNVYVGQSLAPQHPFDEIYVKNLKLWQLTLLAKAAKLTHALEKKLSLPLQTTQLILAHSIPLTISFRRKERKFDVEGAYNIRYEIIKKRIDKVHLKDSDERLTQPGKVAIVYSQQRELHEYLEYIDFLQNEKLLTGEVEHLELEDTQGISGLRAIRVDVQMGTEATPSNVELSKITSQQLLLK
;
A
#
# COMPACT_ATOMS: atom_id res chain seq x y z
N GLU A 1 -2.56 -16.03 51.60
CA GLU A 1 -3.36 -16.24 52.83
C GLU A 1 -2.44 -16.80 53.91
N ILE A 2 -2.51 -16.23 55.13
CA ILE A 2 -1.73 -16.71 56.26
C ILE A 2 -2.70 -17.28 57.28
N THR A 3 -2.58 -18.54 57.61
CA THR A 3 -3.45 -19.26 58.52
C THR A 3 -2.66 -19.81 59.70
N SER A 4 -3.36 -20.14 60.81
CA SER A 4 -2.78 -20.79 61.98
C SER A 4 -3.73 -21.88 62.44
N ASP A 5 -3.16 -23.01 62.81
CA ASP A 5 -3.87 -24.18 63.35
C ASP A 5 -4.44 -23.95 64.77
N LYS A 6 -4.07 -22.84 65.43
CA LYS A 6 -4.57 -22.51 66.76
C LYS A 6 -5.40 -21.25 66.78
N PRO A 7 -6.61 -21.31 67.30
CA PRO A 7 -7.47 -20.12 67.40
C PRO A 7 -6.81 -19.03 68.24
N GLY A 8 -6.92 -17.76 67.76
CA GLY A 8 -6.37 -16.58 68.45
C GLY A 8 -4.86 -16.38 68.34
N HIS A 9 -4.11 -17.25 67.62
CA HIS A 9 -2.69 -17.08 67.41
C HIS A 9 -2.35 -15.91 66.52
N LEU A 10 -3.18 -15.61 65.51
CA LEU A 10 -3.02 -14.43 64.65
C LEU A 10 -3.68 -13.22 65.29
N LYS A 11 -2.87 -12.30 65.83
CA LYS A 11 -3.31 -11.05 66.46
C LYS A 11 -2.85 -9.87 65.60
N PHE A 12 -3.48 -8.71 65.76
CA PHE A 12 -3.13 -7.47 65.06
C PHE A 12 -1.63 -7.14 65.07
N LYS A 13 -0.96 -7.40 66.23
CA LYS A 13 0.51 -7.25 66.34
C LYS A 13 1.31 -8.11 65.37
N HIS A 14 0.80 -9.23 64.90
CA HIS A 14 1.47 -10.05 63.90
C HIS A 14 1.28 -9.50 62.50
N LEU A 15 0.14 -8.90 62.19
CA LEU A 15 -0.12 -8.22 60.96
C LEU A 15 0.79 -6.99 60.78
N SER A 16 0.97 -6.18 61.81
CA SER A 16 1.88 -5.03 61.77
C SER A 16 3.36 -5.41 61.54
N LYS A 17 3.79 -6.60 62.05
CA LYS A 17 5.13 -7.14 61.78
C LYS A 17 5.30 -7.67 60.38
N LEU A 18 4.20 -8.12 59.73
CA LEU A 18 4.21 -8.59 58.36
C LEU A 18 4.11 -7.48 57.33
N GLN A 19 3.64 -6.29 57.72
CA GLN A 19 3.45 -5.17 56.80
C GLN A 19 4.72 -4.88 55.94
N PRO A 20 5.95 -4.76 56.47
CA PRO A 20 7.15 -4.54 55.67
C PRO A 20 7.47 -5.71 54.73
N ALA A 21 7.17 -6.95 55.15
CA ALA A 21 7.38 -8.14 54.34
C ALA A 21 6.38 -8.20 53.16
N ILE A 22 5.15 -7.75 53.37
CA ILE A 22 4.13 -7.62 52.33
C ILE A 22 4.55 -6.58 51.28
N GLU A 23 5.05 -5.44 51.70
CA GLU A 23 5.55 -4.40 50.78
C GLU A 23 6.76 -4.88 49.95
N LEU A 24 7.70 -5.57 50.58
CA LEU A 24 8.82 -6.19 49.86
C LEU A 24 8.36 -7.29 48.88
N PHE A 25 7.34 -8.06 49.23
CA PHE A 25 6.77 -9.08 48.38
C PHE A 25 6.03 -8.47 47.18
N ILE A 26 5.28 -7.39 47.40
CA ILE A 26 4.64 -6.63 46.32
C ILE A 26 5.71 -6.09 45.36
N LEU A 27 6.75 -5.45 45.88
CA LEU A 27 7.87 -4.95 45.06
C LEU A 27 8.58 -6.06 44.28
N ALA A 28 8.76 -7.23 44.90
CA ALA A 28 9.35 -8.37 44.22
C ALA A 28 8.48 -8.93 43.08
N LEU A 29 7.14 -8.95 43.27
CA LEU A 29 6.19 -9.32 42.24
C LEU A 29 6.15 -8.31 41.09
N GLU A 30 6.17 -7.02 41.40
CA GLU A 30 6.23 -5.96 40.39
C GLU A 30 7.49 -6.06 39.55
N LYS A 31 8.66 -6.23 40.18
CA LYS A 31 9.94 -6.44 39.50
C LYS A 31 9.97 -7.70 38.65
N ASN A 32 9.36 -8.78 39.11
CA ASN A 32 9.27 -10.01 38.33
C ASN A 32 8.33 -9.84 37.12
N ASN A 33 7.23 -9.12 37.29
CA ASN A 33 6.32 -8.78 36.17
C ASN A 33 7.02 -7.90 35.13
N GLU A 34 7.68 -6.81 35.56
CA GLU A 34 8.47 -5.96 34.66
C GLU A 34 9.52 -6.78 33.88
N HIS A 35 10.22 -7.70 34.55
CA HIS A 35 11.21 -8.54 33.90
C HIS A 35 10.57 -9.50 32.88
N LEU A 36 9.42 -10.06 33.18
CA LEU A 36 8.66 -10.93 32.29
C LEU A 36 8.15 -10.17 31.05
N GLU A 37 7.60 -8.98 31.24
CA GLU A 37 7.15 -8.09 30.18
C GLU A 37 8.32 -7.73 29.23
N LEU A 38 9.49 -7.39 29.77
CA LEU A 38 10.69 -7.14 28.98
C LEU A 38 11.16 -8.36 28.18
N GLN A 39 11.04 -9.58 28.75
CA GLN A 39 11.38 -10.80 28.03
C GLN A 39 10.38 -11.09 26.90
N VAL A 40 9.09 -10.89 27.14
CA VAL A 40 8.03 -11.02 26.13
C VAL A 40 8.26 -10.03 25.00
N ASP A 41 8.49 -8.75 25.32
CA ASP A 41 8.75 -7.70 24.34
C ASP A 41 10.01 -8.00 23.50
N LYS A 42 11.07 -8.50 24.13
CA LYS A 42 12.27 -8.94 23.42
C LYS A 42 12.00 -10.08 22.43
N ILE A 43 11.16 -11.04 22.80
CA ILE A 43 10.78 -12.15 21.90
C ILE A 43 9.96 -11.61 20.74
N ILE A 44 9.00 -10.73 21.02
CA ILE A 44 8.17 -10.09 20.00
C ILE A 44 9.07 -9.34 19.00
N LYS A 45 9.96 -8.47 19.48
CA LYS A 45 10.89 -7.69 18.63
C LYS A 45 11.87 -8.56 17.83
N ASN A 46 12.30 -9.68 18.38
CA ASN A 46 13.26 -10.57 17.70
C ASN A 46 12.60 -11.45 16.63
N HIS A 47 11.32 -11.83 16.82
CA HIS A 47 10.64 -12.79 15.96
C HIS A 47 9.58 -12.17 15.05
N PHE A 48 9.11 -10.94 15.36
CA PHE A 48 8.02 -10.28 14.68
C PHE A 48 8.42 -8.82 14.35
N THR A 49 7.85 -8.28 13.29
CA THR A 49 7.98 -6.85 12.95
C THR A 49 6.87 -6.07 13.67
N ALA A 50 6.76 -4.75 13.45
CA ALA A 50 5.71 -3.93 14.03
C ALA A 50 4.34 -4.63 13.95
N ILE A 51 3.76 -4.91 15.12
CA ILE A 51 2.51 -5.65 15.26
C ILE A 51 1.41 -4.62 15.54
N GLN A 52 0.29 -4.78 14.86
CA GLN A 52 -0.88 -3.93 15.12
C GLN A 52 -1.54 -4.30 16.43
N SER A 53 -2.03 -3.30 17.15
CA SER A 53 -2.65 -3.45 18.47
C SER A 53 -3.82 -4.44 18.49
N ALA A 54 -4.60 -4.52 17.42
CA ALA A 54 -5.73 -5.45 17.31
C ALA A 54 -5.35 -6.93 17.43
N VAL A 55 -4.11 -7.30 17.07
CA VAL A 55 -3.62 -8.70 17.08
C VAL A 55 -2.47 -8.93 18.05
N GLU A 56 -1.94 -7.89 18.70
CA GLU A 56 -0.79 -7.93 19.60
C GLU A 56 -0.97 -8.93 20.76
N TRP A 57 -2.19 -9.02 21.29
CA TRP A 57 -2.54 -9.94 22.37
C TRP A 57 -2.17 -11.40 22.04
N LYS A 58 -2.38 -11.83 20.78
CA LYS A 58 -2.09 -13.22 20.35
C LYS A 58 -0.60 -13.49 20.26
N PHE A 59 0.18 -12.50 19.88
CA PHE A 59 1.65 -12.57 19.86
C PHE A 59 2.21 -12.61 21.28
N THR A 60 1.65 -11.81 22.18
CA THR A 60 1.98 -11.80 23.60
C THR A 60 1.68 -13.14 24.23
N GLU A 61 0.50 -13.71 23.98
CA GLU A 61 0.12 -15.05 24.45
C GLU A 61 1.11 -16.13 23.95
N ALA A 62 1.42 -16.13 22.65
CA ALA A 62 2.36 -17.07 22.05
C ALA A 62 3.78 -16.95 22.63
N ALA A 63 4.25 -15.71 22.85
CA ALA A 63 5.57 -15.44 23.47
C ALA A 63 5.62 -15.91 24.92
N PHE A 64 4.57 -15.63 25.69
CA PHE A 64 4.44 -16.08 27.07
C PHE A 64 4.45 -17.61 27.19
N ASN A 65 3.63 -18.29 26.38
CA ASN A 65 3.58 -19.74 26.34
C ASN A 65 4.92 -20.36 25.90
N TYR A 66 5.64 -19.72 24.98
CA TYR A 66 6.96 -20.14 24.56
C TYR A 66 7.96 -20.05 25.73
N LEU A 67 7.98 -18.93 26.48
CA LEU A 67 8.85 -18.75 27.65
C LEU A 67 8.57 -19.82 28.73
N LYS A 68 7.29 -20.03 29.04
CA LYS A 68 6.88 -21.04 30.02
C LYS A 68 7.32 -22.45 29.62
N ASN A 69 7.14 -22.81 28.35
CA ASN A 69 7.54 -24.13 27.85
C ASN A 69 9.08 -24.29 27.80
N LYS A 70 9.81 -23.22 27.46
CA LYS A 70 11.28 -23.23 27.42
C LYS A 70 11.92 -23.46 28.78
N GLN A 71 11.27 -23.06 29.88
CA GLN A 71 11.72 -23.35 31.23
C GLN A 71 11.62 -24.86 31.58
N VAL A 72 10.75 -25.59 30.88
CA VAL A 72 10.48 -27.02 31.16
C VAL A 72 11.13 -27.92 30.10
N TYR A 73 11.22 -27.47 28.85
CA TYR A 73 11.74 -28.24 27.72
C TYR A 73 12.71 -27.42 26.88
N ASP A 74 13.93 -27.91 26.71
CA ASP A 74 14.99 -27.25 25.91
C ASP A 74 14.60 -27.08 24.42
N ALA A 75 13.72 -27.95 23.89
CA ALA A 75 13.26 -27.95 22.51
C ALA A 75 11.91 -27.27 22.30
N ALA A 76 11.52 -26.31 23.15
CA ALA A 76 10.25 -25.61 23.03
C ALA A 76 10.14 -24.90 21.67
N LYS A 77 9.01 -25.10 21.00
CA LYS A 77 8.66 -24.41 19.74
C LYS A 77 7.57 -23.38 20.02
N MET A 78 7.70 -22.22 19.36
CA MET A 78 6.67 -21.21 19.42
C MET A 78 5.43 -21.69 18.68
N GLN A 79 4.27 -21.52 19.30
CA GLN A 79 2.98 -21.86 18.69
C GLN A 79 2.71 -21.04 17.44
N PRO A 80 1.99 -21.56 16.43
CA PRO A 80 1.55 -20.79 15.29
C PRO A 80 0.52 -19.74 15.75
N ILE A 81 0.57 -18.58 15.11
CA ILE A 81 -0.39 -17.49 15.34
C ILE A 81 -1.44 -17.60 14.23
N VAL A 82 -2.63 -18.05 14.57
CA VAL A 82 -3.71 -18.35 13.64
C VAL A 82 -4.99 -17.69 14.14
N PHE A 83 -5.76 -17.13 13.21
CA PHE A 83 -7.09 -16.60 13.44
C PHE A 83 -8.08 -17.27 12.48
N ASP A 84 -9.03 -17.99 13.06
CA ASP A 84 -10.06 -18.70 12.32
C ASP A 84 -11.32 -17.86 12.17
N ASN A 85 -12.12 -18.16 11.13
CA ASN A 85 -13.41 -17.53 10.89
C ASN A 85 -13.33 -15.99 10.83
N VAL A 86 -12.37 -15.47 10.09
CA VAL A 86 -12.23 -14.03 9.85
C VAL A 86 -12.78 -13.68 8.46
N TYR A 87 -13.56 -12.62 8.39
CA TYR A 87 -14.11 -12.09 7.14
C TYR A 87 -13.10 -11.13 6.50
N PRO A 88 -12.64 -11.40 5.28
CA PRO A 88 -11.72 -10.53 4.58
C PRO A 88 -12.46 -9.44 3.81
N LEU A 89 -11.91 -8.24 3.81
CA LEU A 89 -12.27 -7.16 2.90
C LEU A 89 -10.99 -6.71 2.18
N TYR A 90 -11.03 -6.69 0.86
CA TYR A 90 -9.91 -6.23 0.03
C TYR A 90 -10.33 -5.03 -0.79
N GLY A 91 -9.54 -3.96 -0.73
CA GLY A 91 -9.70 -2.77 -1.54
C GLY A 91 -8.37 -2.33 -2.13
N ALA A 92 -8.42 -1.78 -3.34
CA ALA A 92 -7.26 -1.24 -4.02
C ALA A 92 -7.58 0.12 -4.65
N ILE A 93 -6.64 1.01 -4.55
CA ILE A 93 -6.59 2.29 -5.25
C ILE A 93 -5.31 2.25 -6.09
N ASP A 94 -5.46 2.04 -7.38
CA ASP A 94 -4.32 1.93 -8.30
C ASP A 94 -4.16 3.23 -9.11
N ILE A 95 -2.92 3.61 -9.44
CA ILE A 95 -2.64 4.74 -10.33
C ILE A 95 -2.67 4.22 -11.77
N ARG A 96 -3.65 4.70 -12.52
CA ARG A 96 -3.89 4.24 -13.88
C ARG A 96 -2.65 4.45 -14.76
N ASN A 97 -2.27 3.39 -15.48
CA ASN A 97 -1.15 3.41 -16.42
C ASN A 97 0.20 3.83 -15.82
N SER A 98 0.41 3.70 -14.50
CA SER A 98 1.64 4.13 -13.81
C SER A 98 2.91 3.65 -14.50
N SER A 99 2.97 2.38 -14.89
CA SER A 99 4.12 1.80 -15.60
C SER A 99 4.34 2.39 -17.00
N ILE A 100 3.27 2.74 -17.72
CA ILE A 100 3.34 3.39 -19.03
C ILE A 100 3.85 4.81 -18.85
N GLU A 101 3.30 5.58 -17.90
CA GLU A 101 3.71 6.96 -17.64
C GLU A 101 5.16 7.03 -17.14
N ARG A 102 5.60 6.05 -16.34
CA ARG A 102 7.01 5.90 -15.96
C ARG A 102 7.90 5.70 -17.17
N THR A 103 7.53 4.80 -18.07
CA THR A 103 8.31 4.53 -19.30
C THR A 103 8.35 5.77 -20.19
N ASN A 104 7.21 6.44 -20.37
CA ASN A 104 7.14 7.69 -21.13
C ASN A 104 8.07 8.77 -20.55
N ALA A 105 8.06 8.95 -19.23
CA ALA A 105 8.92 9.91 -18.55
C ALA A 105 10.42 9.60 -18.75
N ILE A 106 10.80 8.32 -18.69
CA ILE A 106 12.18 7.87 -18.99
C ILE A 106 12.54 8.17 -20.44
N GLN A 107 11.68 7.83 -21.38
CA GLN A 107 11.89 8.07 -22.81
C GLN A 107 12.08 9.56 -23.11
N LEU A 108 11.26 10.43 -22.52
CA LEU A 108 11.36 11.87 -22.70
C LEU A 108 12.67 12.44 -22.17
N ASP A 109 13.09 12.04 -20.97
CA ASP A 109 14.37 12.48 -20.38
C ASP A 109 15.56 12.03 -21.23
N LEU A 110 15.56 10.76 -21.69
CA LEU A 110 16.62 10.21 -22.56
C LEU A 110 16.65 10.91 -23.92
N ALA A 111 15.48 11.11 -24.53
CA ALA A 111 15.38 11.79 -25.81
C ALA A 111 15.87 13.25 -25.72
N GLU A 112 15.54 13.95 -24.64
CA GLU A 112 16.02 15.31 -24.38
C GLU A 112 17.55 15.34 -24.27
N GLN A 113 18.13 14.43 -23.47
CA GLN A 113 19.59 14.35 -23.29
C GLN A 113 20.33 14.01 -24.58
N LEU A 114 19.82 13.04 -25.35
CA LEU A 114 20.37 12.66 -26.67
C LEU A 114 20.27 13.83 -27.66
N ASN A 115 19.17 14.59 -27.66
CA ASN A 115 19.01 15.75 -28.52
C ASN A 115 19.98 16.89 -28.17
N LEU A 116 20.23 17.17 -26.89
CA LEU A 116 21.25 18.12 -26.45
C LEU A 116 22.65 17.66 -26.93
N ALA A 117 22.97 16.39 -26.72
CA ALA A 117 24.23 15.82 -27.19
C ALA A 117 24.39 15.92 -28.71
N ARG A 118 23.34 15.59 -29.48
CA ARG A 118 23.30 15.72 -30.96
C ARG A 118 23.56 17.17 -31.39
N GLY A 119 22.98 18.15 -30.71
CA GLY A 119 23.18 19.58 -30.97
C GLY A 119 24.64 20.00 -30.78
N ILE A 120 25.32 19.49 -29.76
CA ILE A 120 26.74 19.74 -29.50
C ILE A 120 27.59 19.13 -30.60
N LEU A 121 27.33 17.87 -30.97
CA LEU A 121 28.06 17.17 -32.06
C LEU A 121 27.93 17.87 -33.40
N GLY A 122 26.74 18.40 -33.72
CA GLY A 122 26.52 19.20 -34.94
C GLY A 122 27.38 20.46 -35.01
N LYS A 123 27.64 21.12 -33.87
CA LYS A 123 28.57 22.25 -33.78
C LYS A 123 30.03 21.77 -33.80
N ALA A 124 30.33 20.67 -33.10
CA ALA A 124 31.69 20.12 -33.07
C ALA A 124 32.15 19.63 -34.44
N SER A 125 31.29 19.03 -35.24
CA SER A 125 31.61 18.56 -36.61
C SER A 125 31.97 19.68 -37.58
N LYS A 126 31.52 20.92 -37.30
CA LYS A 126 31.92 22.12 -38.07
C LYS A 126 33.25 22.70 -37.60
N ALA A 127 33.59 22.49 -36.33
CA ALA A 127 34.78 23.06 -35.70
C ALA A 127 36.02 22.16 -35.79
N ILE A 128 35.84 20.83 -35.93
CA ILE A 128 36.92 19.84 -35.95
C ILE A 128 36.57 18.67 -36.90
N HIS A 129 37.55 18.29 -37.70
CA HIS A 129 37.39 17.11 -38.56
C HIS A 129 37.82 15.84 -37.81
N LEU A 130 36.86 15.18 -37.15
CA LEU A 130 37.08 13.94 -36.43
C LEU A 130 36.05 12.90 -36.92
N PRO A 131 36.45 11.82 -37.66
CA PRO A 131 35.51 10.83 -38.20
C PRO A 131 34.62 10.20 -37.13
N LEU A 132 35.10 10.02 -35.89
CA LEU A 132 34.38 9.49 -34.74
C LEU A 132 33.09 10.28 -34.45
N LEU A 133 33.06 11.62 -34.73
CA LEU A 133 31.86 12.41 -34.50
C LEU A 133 30.67 11.94 -35.34
N LYS A 134 30.95 11.46 -36.59
CA LYS A 134 29.87 10.93 -37.44
C LYS A 134 29.36 9.58 -36.95
N GLU A 135 30.22 8.72 -36.43
CA GLU A 135 29.86 7.43 -35.85
C GLU A 135 28.99 7.65 -34.60
N ILE A 136 29.42 8.49 -33.70
CA ILE A 136 28.67 8.81 -32.49
C ILE A 136 27.32 9.46 -32.81
N GLN A 137 27.28 10.37 -33.80
CA GLN A 137 26.03 10.97 -34.27
C GLN A 137 25.05 9.89 -34.81
N PHE A 138 25.56 8.95 -35.59
CA PHE A 138 24.76 7.80 -36.07
C PHE A 138 24.19 6.97 -34.89
N ARG A 139 24.99 6.71 -33.85
CA ARG A 139 24.52 6.01 -32.65
C ARG A 139 23.43 6.80 -31.91
N ILE A 140 23.59 8.13 -31.79
CA ILE A 140 22.54 8.98 -31.19
C ILE A 140 21.24 8.90 -31.99
N ASP A 141 21.31 8.99 -33.32
CA ASP A 141 20.11 8.92 -34.16
C ASP A 141 19.44 7.54 -34.05
N LYS A 142 20.23 6.46 -33.94
CA LYS A 142 19.72 5.10 -33.68
C LYS A 142 19.01 5.02 -32.32
N TYR A 143 19.62 5.56 -31.28
CA TYR A 143 19.00 5.57 -29.93
C TYR A 143 17.74 6.45 -29.85
N LEU A 144 17.74 7.60 -30.51
CA LEU A 144 16.53 8.44 -30.65
C LEU A 144 15.39 7.70 -31.34
N SER A 145 15.68 6.90 -32.35
CA SER A 145 14.65 6.07 -32.99
C SER A 145 14.14 4.98 -32.03
N ALA A 146 15.02 4.35 -31.25
CA ALA A 146 14.62 3.35 -30.24
C ALA A 146 13.79 3.95 -29.11
N THR A 147 14.07 5.21 -28.68
CA THR A 147 13.24 5.90 -27.67
C THR A 147 11.85 6.30 -28.19
N SER A 148 11.65 6.38 -29.51
CA SER A 148 10.34 6.69 -30.11
C SER A 148 9.43 5.48 -30.24
N ASP A 149 9.99 4.27 -30.27
CA ASP A 149 9.26 3.00 -30.25
C ASP A 149 9.09 2.51 -28.81
N SER A 150 8.81 1.25 -28.58
CA SER A 150 8.74 0.68 -27.23
C SER A 150 10.16 0.48 -26.66
N LEU A 151 10.58 1.33 -25.72
CA LEU A 151 11.87 1.20 -25.02
C LEU A 151 11.88 -0.10 -24.19
N LEU A 152 12.78 -1.00 -24.52
CA LEU A 152 13.05 -2.19 -23.71
C LEU A 152 14.04 -1.82 -22.58
N SER A 153 13.97 -2.53 -21.44
CA SER A 153 14.87 -2.29 -20.30
C SER A 153 16.35 -2.39 -20.67
N ASP A 154 16.69 -3.28 -21.62
CA ASP A 154 18.05 -3.45 -22.10
C ASP A 154 18.52 -2.23 -22.93
N ASP A 155 17.62 -1.62 -23.71
CA ASP A 155 17.93 -0.41 -24.48
C ASP A 155 18.16 0.78 -23.57
N GLU A 156 17.38 0.93 -22.49
CA GLU A 156 17.58 1.97 -21.48
C GLU A 156 19.02 1.91 -20.92
N MET A 157 19.47 0.73 -20.52
CA MET A 157 20.79 0.53 -19.95
C MET A 157 21.92 0.85 -20.95
N LEU A 158 21.76 0.42 -22.22
CA LEU A 158 22.71 0.73 -23.29
C LEU A 158 22.81 2.24 -23.57
N ILE A 159 21.69 2.95 -23.52
CA ILE A 159 21.68 4.42 -23.72
C ILE A 159 22.35 5.11 -22.54
N TYR A 160 22.14 4.66 -21.31
CA TYR A 160 22.81 5.18 -20.12
C TYR A 160 24.34 5.01 -20.21
N ASP A 161 24.79 3.81 -20.50
CA ASP A 161 26.21 3.52 -20.65
C ASP A 161 26.86 4.39 -21.75
N PHE A 162 26.19 4.53 -22.89
CA PHE A 162 26.63 5.41 -23.94
C PHE A 162 26.75 6.86 -23.50
N LEU A 163 25.75 7.40 -22.82
CA LEU A 163 25.75 8.79 -22.35
C LEU A 163 26.81 9.03 -21.25
N GLN A 164 26.99 8.09 -20.33
CA GLN A 164 27.90 8.25 -19.20
C GLN A 164 29.35 7.91 -19.52
N ILE A 165 29.60 7.04 -20.50
CA ILE A 165 30.97 6.59 -20.83
C ILE A 165 31.44 7.27 -22.10
N ASP A 166 30.77 7.03 -23.23
CA ASP A 166 31.23 7.45 -24.54
C ASP A 166 31.12 8.98 -24.71
N MET A 167 29.93 9.52 -24.35
CA MET A 167 29.69 10.95 -24.49
C MET A 167 30.49 11.79 -23.50
N GLU A 168 30.64 11.31 -22.26
CA GLU A 168 31.48 11.98 -21.23
C GLU A 168 32.94 12.06 -21.71
N ALA A 169 33.52 10.97 -22.19
CA ALA A 169 34.88 10.93 -22.71
C ALA A 169 35.07 11.90 -23.90
N LEU A 170 34.12 11.90 -24.84
CA LEU A 170 34.13 12.78 -25.99
C LEU A 170 34.01 14.26 -25.58
N PHE A 171 33.05 14.61 -24.71
CA PHE A 171 32.85 16.02 -24.31
C PHE A 171 34.01 16.57 -23.50
N ARG A 172 34.67 15.77 -22.68
CA ARG A 172 35.90 16.13 -21.99
C ARG A 172 37.01 16.46 -22.98
N HIS A 173 37.19 15.65 -24.05
CA HIS A 173 38.16 15.91 -25.10
C HIS A 173 37.82 17.20 -25.88
N LEU A 174 36.57 17.35 -26.33
CA LEU A 174 36.13 18.51 -27.09
C LEU A 174 36.26 19.84 -26.31
N LYS A 175 35.97 19.80 -25.00
CA LYS A 175 36.12 20.96 -24.11
C LYS A 175 37.57 21.47 -24.02
N THR A 176 38.51 20.52 -24.06
CA THR A 176 39.94 20.83 -24.02
C THR A 176 40.47 21.23 -25.39
N ALA A 177 40.06 20.55 -26.47
CA ALA A 177 40.55 20.78 -27.83
C ALA A 177 39.99 22.06 -28.49
N LYS A 178 38.77 22.45 -28.11
CA LYS A 178 38.03 23.58 -28.71
C LYS A 178 37.34 24.43 -27.65
N PRO A 179 38.00 25.55 -27.18
CA PRO A 179 37.43 26.42 -26.14
C PRO A 179 36.07 27.03 -26.50
N GLU A 180 35.77 27.20 -27.77
CA GLU A 180 34.48 27.70 -28.29
C GLU A 180 33.31 26.75 -28.00
N LEU A 181 33.58 25.46 -27.85
CA LEU A 181 32.56 24.44 -27.48
C LEU A 181 32.36 24.35 -25.97
N LYS A 182 33.26 24.91 -25.17
CA LYS A 182 33.22 24.82 -23.71
C LYS A 182 31.87 25.25 -23.14
N ARG A 183 31.37 26.43 -23.59
CA ARG A 183 30.12 27.01 -23.06
C ARG A 183 28.93 26.06 -23.27
N ILE A 184 28.76 25.53 -24.47
CA ILE A 184 27.60 24.64 -24.78
C ILE A 184 27.71 23.29 -24.11
N ILE A 185 28.94 22.80 -23.86
CA ILE A 185 29.17 21.58 -23.08
C ILE A 185 28.89 21.84 -21.60
N ASP A 186 29.27 22.98 -21.07
CA ASP A 186 28.96 23.38 -19.69
C ASP A 186 27.42 23.54 -19.49
N GLU A 187 26.71 24.09 -20.47
CA GLU A 187 25.26 24.20 -20.50
C GLU A 187 24.60 22.78 -20.48
N TYR A 188 25.16 21.84 -21.23
CA TYR A 188 24.69 20.43 -21.19
C TYR A 188 24.85 19.82 -19.79
N TYR A 189 26.02 19.94 -19.16
CA TYR A 189 26.22 19.42 -17.81
C TYR A 189 25.37 20.13 -16.77
N ALA A 190 25.08 21.41 -16.93
CA ALA A 190 24.19 22.15 -16.05
C ALA A 190 22.71 21.69 -16.15
N ALA A 191 22.33 21.09 -17.28
CA ALA A 191 20.98 20.51 -17.45
C ALA A 191 20.83 19.14 -16.80
N LEU A 192 21.93 18.45 -16.44
CA LEU A 192 21.90 17.16 -15.82
C LEU A 192 21.61 17.25 -14.32
N ASP A 193 20.89 16.30 -13.76
CA ASP A 193 20.78 16.13 -12.31
C ASP A 193 22.17 15.86 -11.71
N PRO A 194 22.61 16.63 -10.70
CA PRO A 194 23.97 16.54 -10.15
C PRO A 194 24.31 15.17 -9.54
N GLN A 195 23.33 14.46 -9.02
CA GLN A 195 23.54 13.15 -8.38
C GLN A 195 23.49 12.01 -9.38
N ARG A 196 22.56 12.08 -10.35
CA ARG A 196 22.30 11.02 -11.31
C ARG A 196 23.09 11.14 -12.60
N GLN A 197 23.59 12.35 -12.92
CA GLN A 197 24.32 12.69 -14.15
C GLN A 197 23.52 12.41 -15.43
N ILE A 198 22.21 12.59 -15.35
CA ILE A 198 21.24 12.44 -16.45
C ILE A 198 20.23 13.57 -16.38
N ILE A 199 19.51 13.83 -17.46
CA ILE A 199 18.29 14.64 -17.42
C ILE A 199 17.24 13.88 -16.61
N TYR A 200 16.63 14.59 -15.68
CA TYR A 200 15.69 14.03 -14.70
C TYR A 200 14.57 15.01 -14.41
N HIS A 201 13.89 15.46 -15.46
CA HIS A 201 12.76 16.38 -15.32
C HIS A 201 11.45 15.61 -15.33
N HIS A 202 11.18 14.84 -16.38
CA HIS A 202 9.94 14.12 -16.55
C HIS A 202 9.77 12.99 -15.52
N ARG A 203 10.86 12.27 -15.21
CA ARG A 203 10.85 11.26 -14.13
C ARG A 203 10.60 11.87 -12.76
N LYS A 204 11.18 13.04 -12.50
CA LYS A 204 10.94 13.78 -11.27
C LYS A 204 9.48 14.17 -11.13
N ASP A 205 8.87 14.71 -12.18
CA ASP A 205 7.45 15.08 -12.20
C ASP A 205 6.54 13.88 -11.96
N TYR A 206 6.87 12.74 -12.58
CA TYR A 206 6.19 11.48 -12.36
C TYR A 206 6.30 11.01 -10.90
N GLU A 207 7.53 10.92 -10.36
CA GLU A 207 7.78 10.46 -8.99
C GLU A 207 7.15 11.39 -7.95
N GLU A 208 7.23 12.72 -8.13
CA GLU A 208 6.57 13.69 -7.26
C GLU A 208 5.05 13.53 -7.28
N SER A 209 4.47 13.24 -8.45
CA SER A 209 3.02 13.02 -8.59
C SER A 209 2.58 11.72 -7.90
N ILE A 210 3.30 10.61 -8.10
CA ILE A 210 3.06 9.34 -7.40
C ILE A 210 3.14 9.52 -5.88
N ASN A 211 4.25 10.11 -5.40
CA ASN A 211 4.46 10.31 -3.97
C ASN A 211 3.36 11.18 -3.36
N ARG A 212 2.94 12.24 -4.05
CA ARG A 212 1.90 13.14 -3.56
C ARG A 212 0.53 12.47 -3.50
N ILE A 213 0.19 11.62 -4.47
CA ILE A 213 -1.04 10.81 -4.44
C ILE A 213 -0.97 9.85 -3.24
N ASN A 214 0.11 9.08 -3.12
CA ASN A 214 0.27 8.08 -2.08
C ASN A 214 0.26 8.70 -0.67
N ASP A 215 0.99 9.79 -0.43
CA ASP A 215 1.00 10.51 0.85
C ASP A 215 -0.38 11.06 1.23
N THR A 216 -1.15 11.51 0.23
CA THR A 216 -2.50 12.04 0.45
C THR A 216 -3.47 10.91 0.81
N LEU A 217 -3.42 9.82 0.06
CA LEU A 217 -4.24 8.63 0.32
C LEU A 217 -3.87 7.96 1.64
N ASP A 218 -2.58 7.86 1.95
CA ASP A 218 -2.06 7.26 3.18
C ASP A 218 -2.64 7.92 4.42
N LYS A 219 -2.53 9.26 4.49
CA LYS A 219 -3.10 10.06 5.58
C LYS A 219 -4.62 9.97 5.68
N PHE A 220 -5.29 9.96 4.52
CA PHE A 220 -6.73 9.84 4.46
C PHE A 220 -7.21 8.48 4.97
N ILE A 221 -6.61 7.39 4.49
CA ILE A 221 -6.94 6.02 4.90
C ILE A 221 -6.66 5.81 6.38
N ASP A 222 -5.54 6.32 6.91
CA ASP A 222 -5.23 6.24 8.35
C ASP A 222 -6.32 6.86 9.22
N ASN A 223 -6.79 8.04 8.86
CA ASN A 223 -7.85 8.73 9.61
C ASN A 223 -9.18 7.95 9.59
N GLU A 224 -9.59 7.48 8.41
CA GLU A 224 -10.83 6.72 8.25
C GLU A 224 -10.74 5.34 8.95
N GLN A 225 -9.57 4.70 8.90
CA GLN A 225 -9.33 3.42 9.54
C GLN A 225 -9.34 3.52 11.07
N GLN A 226 -8.75 4.59 11.65
CA GLN A 226 -8.81 4.82 13.09
C GLN A 226 -10.25 4.95 13.60
N ALA A 227 -11.12 5.61 12.85
CA ALA A 227 -12.54 5.70 13.20
C ALA A 227 -13.23 4.33 13.11
N ALA A 228 -12.92 3.53 12.09
CA ALA A 228 -13.47 2.18 11.94
C ALA A 228 -13.03 1.22 13.05
N GLN A 229 -11.80 1.35 13.57
CA GLN A 229 -11.29 0.57 14.71
C GLN A 229 -12.10 0.80 16.00
N GLN A 230 -12.64 2.00 16.20
CA GLN A 230 -13.45 2.32 17.37
C GLN A 230 -14.82 1.63 17.36
N VAL A 231 -15.32 1.27 16.16
CA VAL A 231 -16.60 0.55 16.03
C VAL A 231 -16.44 -0.92 16.39
N TYR A 232 -15.44 -1.58 15.82
CA TYR A 232 -15.07 -2.94 16.17
C TYR A 232 -13.59 -3.20 15.84
N PRO A 233 -12.79 -3.76 16.77
CA PRO A 233 -11.37 -4.04 16.53
C PRO A 233 -11.19 -5.05 15.39
N HIS A 234 -10.33 -4.70 14.45
CA HIS A 234 -10.03 -5.54 13.29
C HIS A 234 -8.56 -5.41 12.89
N TYR A 235 -8.02 -6.41 12.20
CA TYR A 235 -6.69 -6.33 11.62
C TYR A 235 -6.76 -5.59 10.30
N PHE A 236 -5.91 -4.57 10.13
CA PHE A 236 -5.81 -3.75 8.94
C PHE A 236 -4.38 -3.78 8.40
N GLU A 237 -4.21 -4.12 7.14
CA GLU A 237 -2.91 -4.17 6.49
C GLU A 237 -2.97 -3.40 5.18
N ARG A 238 -1.97 -2.56 4.91
CA ARG A 238 -1.89 -1.83 3.65
C ARG A 238 -0.51 -1.98 3.04
N TYR A 239 -0.48 -1.91 1.72
CA TYR A 239 0.72 -1.93 0.90
C TYR A 239 0.71 -0.71 -0.01
N ILE A 240 1.79 0.07 0.01
CA ILE A 240 1.99 1.23 -0.86
C ILE A 240 2.91 0.78 -1.98
N THR A 241 2.40 0.87 -3.20
CA THR A 241 3.11 0.59 -4.45
C THR A 241 2.97 1.80 -5.37
N ASP A 242 2.57 1.61 -6.64
CA ASP A 242 2.10 2.70 -7.51
C ASP A 242 0.63 3.08 -7.19
N GLY A 243 0.22 2.91 -5.95
CA GLY A 243 -1.09 3.12 -5.38
C GLY A 243 -1.14 2.49 -3.99
N ILE A 244 -2.35 2.28 -3.44
CA ILE A 244 -2.53 1.67 -2.12
C ILE A 244 -3.49 0.49 -2.20
N GLU A 245 -3.01 -0.67 -1.79
CA GLU A 245 -3.84 -1.84 -1.53
C GLU A 245 -4.02 -2.02 -0.03
N PHE A 246 -5.19 -2.44 0.40
CA PHE A 246 -5.43 -2.76 1.80
C PHE A 246 -6.29 -4.00 1.99
N ASN A 247 -6.01 -4.70 3.09
CA ASN A 247 -6.78 -5.83 3.59
C ASN A 247 -7.32 -5.50 4.97
N VAL A 248 -8.57 -5.84 5.20
CA VAL A 248 -9.19 -5.85 6.53
C VAL A 248 -9.59 -7.29 6.85
N TYR A 249 -9.30 -7.72 8.05
CA TYR A 249 -9.79 -8.99 8.57
C TYR A 249 -10.54 -8.73 9.88
N VAL A 250 -11.77 -9.19 9.97
CA VAL A 250 -12.64 -8.98 11.12
C VAL A 250 -13.31 -10.29 11.53
N GLY A 251 -13.43 -10.55 12.82
CA GLY A 251 -14.05 -11.76 13.34
C GLY A 251 -13.82 -11.94 14.84
N GLN A 252 -14.57 -12.83 15.47
CA GLN A 252 -14.48 -13.08 16.90
C GLN A 252 -13.07 -13.49 17.35
N SER A 253 -12.35 -14.24 16.52
CA SER A 253 -11.01 -14.74 16.85
C SER A 253 -9.96 -13.63 16.96
N LEU A 254 -10.16 -12.51 16.26
CA LEU A 254 -9.27 -11.34 16.33
C LEU A 254 -9.47 -10.51 17.60
N ALA A 255 -10.71 -10.38 18.04
CA ALA A 255 -11.08 -9.58 19.21
C ALA A 255 -11.92 -10.43 20.21
N PRO A 256 -11.32 -11.41 20.91
CA PRO A 256 -12.06 -12.36 21.74
C PRO A 256 -12.77 -11.73 22.94
N GLN A 257 -12.38 -10.53 23.35
CA GLN A 257 -12.98 -9.82 24.45
C GLN A 257 -14.20 -8.98 24.05
N HIS A 258 -14.45 -8.82 22.74
CA HIS A 258 -15.57 -8.06 22.20
C HIS A 258 -16.55 -9.01 21.53
N PRO A 259 -17.83 -9.04 21.91
CA PRO A 259 -18.83 -9.87 21.22
C PRO A 259 -18.90 -9.50 19.74
N PHE A 260 -18.80 -10.50 18.88
CA PHE A 260 -18.85 -10.32 17.43
C PHE A 260 -20.26 -10.54 16.90
N ASP A 261 -20.67 -9.68 15.98
CA ASP A 261 -21.90 -9.83 15.21
C ASP A 261 -21.59 -9.55 13.73
N GLU A 262 -22.28 -10.23 12.82
CA GLU A 262 -22.11 -10.01 11.37
C GLU A 262 -22.46 -8.57 10.92
N ILE A 263 -23.17 -7.81 11.75
CA ILE A 263 -23.45 -6.40 11.48
C ILE A 263 -22.15 -5.57 11.34
N TYR A 264 -21.09 -5.95 12.07
CA TYR A 264 -19.79 -5.30 11.96
C TYR A 264 -19.14 -5.54 10.60
N VAL A 265 -19.34 -6.72 10.01
CA VAL A 265 -18.88 -7.02 8.64
C VAL A 265 -19.61 -6.14 7.63
N LYS A 266 -20.94 -6.03 7.73
CA LYS A 266 -21.76 -5.16 6.88
C LYS A 266 -21.34 -3.70 7.01
N ASN A 267 -21.14 -3.25 8.23
CA ASN A 267 -20.67 -1.88 8.49
C ASN A 267 -19.29 -1.62 7.85
N LEU A 268 -18.35 -2.55 7.96
CA LEU A 268 -17.03 -2.42 7.36
C LEU A 268 -17.07 -2.48 5.83
N LYS A 269 -17.96 -3.25 5.22
CA LYS A 269 -18.18 -3.26 3.76
C LYS A 269 -18.72 -1.91 3.27
N LEU A 270 -19.71 -1.34 3.95
CA LEU A 270 -20.23 -0.01 3.64
C LEU A 270 -19.16 1.07 3.85
N TRP A 271 -18.40 0.98 4.95
CA TRP A 271 -17.24 1.85 5.20
C TRP A 271 -16.21 1.74 4.05
N GLN A 272 -15.87 0.55 3.61
CA GLN A 272 -14.92 0.30 2.52
C GLN A 272 -15.37 0.96 1.21
N LEU A 273 -16.63 0.79 0.81
CA LEU A 273 -17.16 1.41 -0.39
C LEU A 273 -17.16 2.95 -0.27
N THR A 274 -17.55 3.46 0.90
CA THR A 274 -17.50 4.90 1.21
C THR A 274 -16.08 5.45 1.15
N LEU A 275 -15.11 4.73 1.73
CA LEU A 275 -13.69 5.08 1.71
C LEU A 275 -13.19 5.22 0.27
N LEU A 276 -13.44 4.23 -0.58
CA LEU A 276 -12.97 4.23 -1.96
C LEU A 276 -13.63 5.32 -2.81
N ALA A 277 -14.92 5.58 -2.62
CA ALA A 277 -15.60 6.67 -3.28
C ALA A 277 -15.05 8.05 -2.85
N LYS A 278 -14.79 8.26 -1.57
CA LYS A 278 -14.14 9.48 -1.05
C LYS A 278 -12.71 9.61 -1.57
N ALA A 279 -11.94 8.52 -1.63
CA ALA A 279 -10.59 8.49 -2.17
C ALA A 279 -10.55 8.89 -3.64
N ALA A 280 -11.51 8.43 -4.46
CA ALA A 280 -11.66 8.84 -5.84
C ALA A 280 -11.87 10.35 -5.99
N LYS A 281 -12.76 10.93 -5.17
CA LYS A 281 -12.98 12.40 -5.14
C LYS A 281 -11.73 13.16 -4.74
N LEU A 282 -11.03 12.67 -3.72
CA LEU A 282 -9.82 13.29 -3.19
C LEU A 282 -8.71 13.32 -4.25
N THR A 283 -8.45 12.19 -4.91
CA THR A 283 -7.42 12.10 -5.95
C THR A 283 -7.79 12.86 -7.21
N HIS A 284 -9.07 12.89 -7.59
CA HIS A 284 -9.53 13.73 -8.70
C HIS A 284 -9.32 15.23 -8.43
N ALA A 285 -9.60 15.68 -7.20
CA ALA A 285 -9.34 17.08 -6.82
C ALA A 285 -7.83 17.41 -6.78
N LEU A 286 -6.99 16.39 -6.55
CA LEU A 286 -5.54 16.55 -6.54
C LEU A 286 -4.94 16.59 -7.95
N GLU A 287 -5.55 15.93 -8.95
CA GLU A 287 -5.04 15.76 -10.32
C GLU A 287 -4.53 17.08 -10.93
N LYS A 288 -5.32 18.16 -10.81
CA LYS A 288 -4.97 19.50 -11.33
C LYS A 288 -3.77 20.15 -10.63
N LYS A 289 -3.32 19.62 -9.51
CA LYS A 289 -2.22 20.14 -8.70
C LYS A 289 -0.95 19.30 -8.79
N LEU A 290 -0.98 18.24 -9.58
CA LEU A 290 0.16 17.35 -9.81
C LEU A 290 1.05 17.92 -10.90
N SER A 291 2.36 17.68 -10.80
CA SER A 291 3.34 18.03 -11.85
C SER A 291 3.05 17.24 -13.13
N LEU A 292 2.77 15.95 -13.01
CA LEU A 292 2.20 15.10 -14.05
C LEU A 292 0.76 14.70 -13.62
N PRO A 293 -0.29 15.06 -14.37
CA PRO A 293 -1.65 14.66 -14.05
C PRO A 293 -1.81 13.13 -14.14
N LEU A 294 -2.02 12.48 -13.00
CA LEU A 294 -2.23 11.05 -12.88
C LEU A 294 -3.60 10.79 -12.27
N GLN A 295 -4.28 9.78 -12.79
CA GLN A 295 -5.62 9.38 -12.35
C GLN A 295 -5.57 8.08 -11.56
N THR A 296 -6.51 7.91 -10.62
CA THR A 296 -6.64 6.69 -9.84
C THR A 296 -7.90 5.92 -10.20
N THR A 297 -7.83 4.62 -9.98
CA THR A 297 -8.96 3.69 -10.14
C THR A 297 -9.19 2.95 -8.83
N GLN A 298 -10.44 2.56 -8.55
CA GLN A 298 -10.85 1.97 -7.30
C GLN A 298 -11.47 0.59 -7.53
N LEU A 299 -11.04 -0.38 -6.71
CA LEU A 299 -11.46 -1.77 -6.80
C LEU A 299 -11.82 -2.34 -5.43
N ILE A 300 -12.92 -3.07 -5.35
CA ILE A 300 -13.30 -3.94 -4.24
C ILE A 300 -13.34 -5.38 -4.74
N LEU A 301 -12.77 -6.31 -3.98
CA LEU A 301 -13.06 -7.74 -4.11
C LEU A 301 -14.03 -8.14 -3.01
N ALA A 302 -15.29 -8.33 -3.37
CA ALA A 302 -16.33 -8.80 -2.47
C ALA A 302 -16.09 -10.27 -2.12
N HIS A 303 -16.14 -10.60 -0.83
CA HIS A 303 -16.02 -11.94 -0.34
C HIS A 303 -16.83 -12.11 0.95
N SER A 304 -17.70 -13.12 0.99
CA SER A 304 -18.64 -13.33 2.11
C SER A 304 -18.36 -14.59 2.93
N ILE A 305 -17.34 -15.36 2.55
CA ILE A 305 -16.98 -16.59 3.24
C ILE A 305 -15.84 -16.30 4.21
N PRO A 306 -15.97 -16.63 5.51
CA PRO A 306 -14.86 -16.43 6.44
C PRO A 306 -13.66 -17.32 6.08
N LEU A 307 -12.47 -16.81 6.34
CA LEU A 307 -11.18 -17.44 6.07
C LEU A 307 -10.45 -17.74 7.37
N THR A 308 -9.44 -18.59 7.28
CA THR A 308 -8.39 -18.71 8.30
C THR A 308 -7.15 -17.99 7.82
N ILE A 309 -6.56 -17.14 8.67
CA ILE A 309 -5.28 -16.47 8.41
C ILE A 309 -4.24 -16.91 9.42
N SER A 310 -2.99 -17.05 8.98
CA SER A 310 -1.87 -17.41 9.85
C SER A 310 -0.67 -16.50 9.60
N PHE A 311 0.08 -16.22 10.68
CA PHE A 311 1.28 -15.39 10.57
C PHE A 311 2.45 -16.19 10.00
N ARG A 312 2.94 -15.76 8.84
CA ARG A 312 4.10 -16.31 8.15
C ARG A 312 5.38 -15.67 8.69
N ARG A 313 6.11 -16.40 9.54
CA ARG A 313 7.31 -15.86 10.22
C ARG A 313 8.41 -15.41 9.26
N LYS A 314 8.60 -16.10 8.12
CA LYS A 314 9.63 -15.75 7.14
C LYS A 314 9.29 -14.45 6.42
N GLU A 315 8.05 -14.31 5.99
CA GLU A 315 7.55 -13.15 5.27
C GLU A 315 7.08 -12.03 6.20
N ARG A 316 6.95 -12.30 7.51
CA ARG A 316 6.52 -11.38 8.57
C ARG A 316 5.17 -10.71 8.28
N LYS A 317 4.24 -11.46 7.74
CA LYS A 317 2.88 -11.01 7.40
C LYS A 317 1.86 -12.12 7.65
N PHE A 318 0.59 -11.72 7.73
CA PHE A 318 -0.50 -12.68 7.67
C PHE A 318 -0.75 -13.13 6.23
N ASP A 319 -1.12 -14.38 6.08
CA ASP A 319 -1.50 -14.99 4.81
C ASP A 319 -2.67 -15.95 5.05
N VAL A 320 -3.49 -16.17 4.03
CA VAL A 320 -4.59 -17.12 4.14
C VAL A 320 -4.08 -18.56 4.28
N GLU A 321 -4.79 -19.37 5.04
CA GLU A 321 -4.44 -20.75 5.29
C GLU A 321 -5.52 -21.72 4.75
N GLY A 322 -5.08 -22.83 4.14
CA GLY A 322 -5.95 -23.86 3.61
C GLY A 322 -6.25 -23.75 2.11
N ALA A 323 -6.46 -24.91 1.48
CA ALA A 323 -6.63 -25.02 0.02
C ALA A 323 -7.85 -24.25 -0.53
N TYR A 324 -8.93 -24.13 0.25
CA TYR A 324 -10.13 -23.39 -0.15
C TYR A 324 -9.91 -21.88 -0.20
N ASN A 325 -8.97 -21.37 0.56
CA ASN A 325 -8.69 -19.95 0.68
C ASN A 325 -7.68 -19.46 -0.38
N ILE A 326 -6.92 -20.38 -0.98
CA ILE A 326 -5.95 -20.07 -2.06
C ILE A 326 -6.63 -19.38 -3.24
N ARG A 327 -7.88 -19.75 -3.57
CA ARG A 327 -8.63 -19.11 -4.66
C ARG A 327 -8.82 -17.62 -4.43
N TYR A 328 -9.11 -17.19 -3.21
CA TYR A 328 -9.23 -15.78 -2.84
C TYR A 328 -7.93 -15.03 -3.13
N GLU A 329 -6.79 -15.55 -2.70
CA GLU A 329 -5.47 -14.93 -2.93
C GLU A 329 -5.08 -14.89 -4.42
N ILE A 330 -5.45 -15.91 -5.20
CA ILE A 330 -5.21 -15.93 -6.65
C ILE A 330 -6.02 -14.83 -7.33
N ILE A 331 -7.30 -14.69 -6.97
CA ILE A 331 -8.17 -13.62 -7.49
C ILE A 331 -7.57 -12.26 -7.14
N LYS A 332 -7.27 -12.02 -5.87
CA LYS A 332 -6.72 -10.77 -5.37
C LYS A 332 -5.48 -10.30 -6.16
N LYS A 333 -4.55 -11.21 -6.46
CA LYS A 333 -3.30 -10.91 -7.17
C LYS A 333 -3.44 -10.60 -8.66
N ARG A 334 -4.59 -10.86 -9.26
CA ARG A 334 -4.78 -10.76 -10.72
C ARG A 334 -5.87 -9.81 -11.15
N ILE A 335 -6.73 -9.44 -10.19
CA ILE A 335 -7.95 -8.72 -10.49
C ILE A 335 -7.74 -7.28 -10.95
N ASP A 336 -6.64 -6.66 -10.59
CA ASP A 336 -6.28 -5.29 -10.94
C ASP A 336 -6.09 -5.07 -12.46
N LYS A 337 -5.68 -6.13 -13.18
CA LYS A 337 -5.36 -6.09 -14.62
C LYS A 337 -6.39 -6.75 -15.52
N VAL A 338 -7.51 -7.21 -14.95
CA VAL A 338 -8.55 -7.94 -15.69
C VAL A 338 -9.29 -6.99 -16.64
N HIS A 339 -9.57 -7.51 -17.85
CA HIS A 339 -10.38 -6.86 -18.87
C HIS A 339 -11.81 -7.38 -18.84
N LEU A 340 -12.69 -6.63 -19.43
CA LEU A 340 -14.05 -7.08 -19.69
C LEU A 340 -14.03 -8.18 -20.76
N LYS A 341 -14.92 -9.14 -20.62
CA LYS A 341 -15.09 -10.21 -21.60
C LYS A 341 -15.35 -9.64 -22.98
N ASP A 342 -14.65 -10.18 -23.97
CA ASP A 342 -14.77 -9.78 -25.37
C ASP A 342 -14.44 -8.28 -25.65
N SER A 343 -13.65 -7.65 -24.79
CA SER A 343 -13.24 -6.25 -24.91
C SER A 343 -11.84 -6.01 -24.37
N ASP A 344 -11.12 -5.05 -24.95
CA ASP A 344 -9.84 -4.56 -24.43
C ASP A 344 -10.03 -3.53 -23.29
N GLU A 345 -11.26 -3.30 -22.85
CA GLU A 345 -11.54 -2.38 -21.76
C GLU A 345 -11.16 -2.99 -20.42
N ARG A 346 -10.37 -2.27 -19.64
CA ARG A 346 -10.05 -2.67 -18.25
C ARG A 346 -11.27 -2.52 -17.35
N LEU A 347 -11.42 -3.45 -16.41
CA LEU A 347 -12.46 -3.40 -15.40
C LEU A 347 -12.47 -2.07 -14.64
N THR A 348 -11.31 -1.63 -14.18
CA THR A 348 -11.18 -0.39 -13.39
C THR A 348 -11.07 0.83 -14.29
N GLN A 349 -11.86 1.87 -14.00
CA GLN A 349 -11.88 3.13 -14.72
C GLN A 349 -11.78 4.31 -13.75
N PRO A 350 -11.09 5.41 -14.10
CA PRO A 350 -11.06 6.61 -13.27
C PRO A 350 -12.45 7.15 -13.03
N GLY A 351 -12.68 7.64 -11.81
CA GLY A 351 -13.98 8.19 -11.44
C GLY A 351 -15.06 7.16 -11.12
N LYS A 352 -14.73 5.87 -11.16
CA LYS A 352 -15.66 4.77 -10.86
C LYS A 352 -15.10 3.85 -9.79
N VAL A 353 -15.99 3.20 -9.04
CA VAL A 353 -15.64 2.09 -8.16
C VAL A 353 -16.07 0.78 -8.81
N ALA A 354 -15.15 -0.13 -9.02
CA ALA A 354 -15.41 -1.49 -9.51
C ALA A 354 -15.52 -2.45 -8.32
N ILE A 355 -16.54 -3.31 -8.32
CA ILE A 355 -16.78 -4.30 -7.27
C ILE A 355 -16.88 -5.66 -7.93
N VAL A 356 -15.89 -6.52 -7.69
CA VAL A 356 -15.86 -7.88 -8.19
C VAL A 356 -16.50 -8.82 -7.19
N TYR A 357 -17.33 -9.71 -7.66
CA TYR A 357 -18.04 -10.67 -6.82
C TYR A 357 -18.09 -12.06 -7.48
N SER A 358 -18.26 -13.08 -6.64
CA SER A 358 -18.42 -14.47 -7.08
C SER A 358 -19.82 -15.03 -6.77
N GLN A 359 -20.54 -14.43 -5.83
CA GLN A 359 -21.85 -14.91 -5.36
C GLN A 359 -22.93 -13.83 -5.53
N GLN A 360 -24.14 -14.24 -5.84
CA GLN A 360 -25.29 -13.33 -5.98
C GLN A 360 -25.63 -12.60 -4.67
N ARG A 361 -25.37 -13.22 -3.52
CA ARG A 361 -25.56 -12.58 -2.21
C ARG A 361 -24.65 -11.35 -2.05
N GLU A 362 -23.40 -11.44 -2.52
CA GLU A 362 -22.46 -10.33 -2.50
C GLU A 362 -22.96 -9.17 -3.37
N LEU A 363 -23.44 -9.48 -4.58
CA LEU A 363 -24.03 -8.49 -5.46
C LEU A 363 -25.19 -7.74 -4.80
N HIS A 364 -26.19 -8.46 -4.25
CA HIS A 364 -27.36 -7.81 -3.64
C HIS A 364 -26.98 -6.89 -2.49
N GLU A 365 -26.07 -7.31 -1.64
CA GLU A 365 -25.57 -6.53 -0.51
C GLU A 365 -24.91 -5.21 -0.99
N TYR A 366 -24.05 -5.27 -2.01
CA TYR A 366 -23.41 -4.06 -2.53
C TYR A 366 -24.38 -3.16 -3.33
N LEU A 367 -25.39 -3.69 -3.98
CA LEU A 367 -26.41 -2.88 -4.62
C LEU A 367 -27.20 -2.04 -3.60
N GLU A 368 -27.54 -2.59 -2.44
CA GLU A 368 -28.16 -1.84 -1.34
C GLU A 368 -27.26 -0.71 -0.83
N TYR A 369 -25.94 -0.98 -0.70
CA TYR A 369 -24.99 0.06 -0.29
C TYR A 369 -24.81 1.15 -1.36
N ILE A 370 -24.81 0.77 -2.62
CA ILE A 370 -24.73 1.74 -3.73
C ILE A 370 -25.96 2.64 -3.73
N ASP A 371 -27.18 2.08 -3.62
CA ASP A 371 -28.43 2.85 -3.57
C ASP A 371 -28.41 3.85 -2.41
N PHE A 372 -27.98 3.41 -1.22
CA PHE A 372 -27.79 4.30 -0.07
C PHE A 372 -26.80 5.43 -0.38
N LEU A 373 -25.61 5.12 -0.95
CA LEU A 373 -24.59 6.13 -1.23
C LEU A 373 -24.94 7.04 -2.40
N GLN A 374 -25.82 6.61 -3.29
CA GLN A 374 -26.43 7.48 -4.33
C GLN A 374 -27.41 8.49 -3.69
N ASN A 375 -28.21 8.05 -2.72
CA ASN A 375 -29.06 8.95 -1.95
C ASN A 375 -28.23 9.97 -1.15
N GLU A 376 -27.09 9.57 -0.60
CA GLU A 376 -26.13 10.45 0.07
C GLU A 376 -25.27 11.31 -0.89
N LYS A 377 -25.52 11.21 -2.21
CA LYS A 377 -24.81 11.96 -3.28
C LYS A 377 -23.29 11.73 -3.29
N LEU A 378 -22.87 10.56 -2.87
CA LEU A 378 -21.47 10.14 -2.97
C LEU A 378 -21.21 9.35 -4.25
N LEU A 379 -22.17 8.53 -4.66
CA LEU A 379 -22.20 7.80 -5.93
C LEU A 379 -23.29 8.37 -6.84
N THR A 380 -23.23 8.04 -8.14
CA THR A 380 -24.19 8.51 -9.14
C THR A 380 -24.30 7.56 -10.32
N GLY A 381 -25.25 7.81 -11.23
CA GLY A 381 -25.40 7.05 -12.47
C GLY A 381 -26.04 5.67 -12.29
N GLU A 382 -26.15 4.95 -13.39
CA GLU A 382 -26.62 3.57 -13.40
C GLU A 382 -25.48 2.61 -13.04
N VAL A 383 -25.83 1.50 -12.40
CA VAL A 383 -24.86 0.45 -12.08
C VAL A 383 -24.62 -0.40 -13.32
N GLU A 384 -23.39 -0.42 -13.80
CA GLU A 384 -22.96 -1.28 -14.90
C GLU A 384 -22.76 -2.72 -14.41
N HIS A 385 -23.35 -3.70 -15.10
CA HIS A 385 -23.14 -5.12 -14.84
C HIS A 385 -22.17 -5.69 -15.88
N LEU A 386 -21.04 -6.27 -15.41
CA LEU A 386 -19.91 -6.61 -16.25
C LEU A 386 -19.55 -8.09 -16.10
N GLU A 387 -19.28 -8.75 -17.21
CA GLU A 387 -18.63 -10.06 -17.24
C GLU A 387 -17.13 -9.87 -17.46
N LEU A 388 -16.32 -10.61 -16.71
CA LEU A 388 -14.86 -10.53 -16.79
C LEU A 388 -14.29 -11.65 -17.66
N GLU A 389 -13.15 -11.37 -18.27
CA GLU A 389 -12.40 -12.39 -19.00
C GLU A 389 -11.94 -13.51 -18.08
N ASP A 390 -11.88 -14.72 -18.59
CA ASP A 390 -11.33 -15.85 -17.87
C ASP A 390 -9.79 -15.71 -17.78
N THR A 391 -9.28 -15.70 -16.55
CA THR A 391 -7.83 -15.69 -16.30
C THR A 391 -7.36 -17.07 -15.82
N GLN A 392 -6.05 -17.35 -15.92
CA GLN A 392 -5.50 -18.65 -15.51
C GLN A 392 -5.89 -19.04 -14.09
N GLY A 393 -6.73 -20.06 -13.95
CA GLY A 393 -7.22 -20.60 -12.68
C GLY A 393 -8.46 -19.90 -12.11
N ILE A 394 -9.04 -18.92 -12.82
CA ILE A 394 -10.22 -18.19 -12.38
C ILE A 394 -11.15 -18.00 -13.59
N SER A 395 -12.36 -18.51 -13.47
CA SER A 395 -13.43 -18.35 -14.46
C SER A 395 -14.73 -17.93 -13.78
N GLY A 396 -15.59 -17.26 -14.54
CA GLY A 396 -16.94 -16.89 -14.12
C GLY A 396 -17.01 -15.78 -13.07
N LEU A 397 -15.99 -14.93 -12.95
CA LEU A 397 -16.07 -13.71 -12.16
C LEU A 397 -16.96 -12.68 -12.86
N ARG A 398 -17.71 -11.96 -12.06
CA ARG A 398 -18.54 -10.84 -12.47
C ARG A 398 -18.20 -9.61 -11.67
N ALA A 399 -18.51 -8.46 -12.22
CA ALA A 399 -18.33 -7.20 -11.53
C ALA A 399 -19.53 -6.30 -11.71
N ILE A 400 -19.68 -5.34 -10.81
CA ILE A 400 -20.45 -4.14 -11.01
C ILE A 400 -19.51 -2.94 -10.95
N ARG A 401 -19.89 -1.88 -11.63
CA ARG A 401 -19.14 -0.63 -11.66
C ARG A 401 -20.12 0.53 -11.52
N VAL A 402 -19.78 1.52 -10.72
CA VAL A 402 -20.62 2.67 -10.43
C VAL A 402 -19.80 3.96 -10.42
N ASP A 403 -20.39 5.04 -10.93
CA ASP A 403 -19.77 6.35 -10.97
C ASP A 403 -19.71 7.00 -9.59
N VAL A 404 -18.58 7.65 -9.29
CA VAL A 404 -18.44 8.50 -8.11
C VAL A 404 -18.90 9.91 -8.46
N GLN A 405 -19.75 10.51 -7.63
CA GLN A 405 -20.21 11.88 -7.82
C GLN A 405 -19.05 12.86 -7.65
N MET A 406 -18.41 13.24 -8.76
CA MET A 406 -17.38 14.27 -8.79
C MET A 406 -18.08 15.64 -8.76
N GLY A 407 -18.14 16.27 -7.58
CA GLY A 407 -18.76 17.60 -7.45
C GLY A 407 -17.96 18.68 -8.16
N THR A 408 -18.67 19.67 -8.71
CA THR A 408 -18.08 20.96 -9.07
C THR A 408 -17.59 21.66 -7.80
N GLU A 409 -16.27 21.85 -7.70
CA GLU A 409 -15.55 22.74 -6.76
C GLU A 409 -16.22 22.99 -5.39
N ALA A 410 -16.09 22.05 -4.47
CA ALA A 410 -16.05 22.37 -3.05
C ALA A 410 -14.75 21.80 -2.51
N THR A 411 -13.80 22.67 -2.21
CA THR A 411 -12.61 22.33 -1.42
C THR A 411 -13.10 21.66 -0.14
N PRO A 412 -12.78 20.40 0.16
CA PRO A 412 -13.19 19.80 1.42
C PRO A 412 -12.42 20.55 2.52
N SER A 413 -13.11 21.39 3.27
CA SER A 413 -12.60 21.83 4.57
C SER A 413 -12.50 20.58 5.44
N ASN A 414 -11.34 20.35 6.04
CA ASN A 414 -11.02 19.21 6.91
C ASN A 414 -12.00 18.99 8.10
N VAL A 415 -13.01 19.83 8.23
CA VAL A 415 -13.96 19.84 9.36
C VAL A 415 -15.31 19.19 9.02
N GLU A 416 -15.70 19.12 7.73
CA GLU A 416 -17.03 18.56 7.37
C GLU A 416 -17.02 17.06 7.11
N LEU A 417 -15.88 16.48 6.70
CA LEU A 417 -15.76 15.04 6.45
C LEU A 417 -15.81 14.20 7.74
N SER A 418 -15.35 14.77 8.86
CA SER A 418 -15.42 14.10 10.18
C SER A 418 -16.82 14.10 10.81
N LYS A 419 -17.71 15.03 10.40
CA LYS A 419 -19.05 15.14 10.98
C LYS A 419 -20.05 14.12 10.44
N ILE A 420 -19.85 13.62 9.23
CA ILE A 420 -20.76 12.62 8.63
C ILE A 420 -20.53 11.23 9.23
N THR A 421 -19.31 10.91 9.66
CA THR A 421 -18.96 9.58 10.19
C THR A 421 -19.36 9.37 11.66
N SER A 422 -19.39 10.42 12.47
CA SER A 422 -19.52 10.27 13.93
C SER A 422 -20.94 10.45 14.49
N GLN A 423 -21.85 11.11 13.79
CA GLN A 423 -23.17 11.44 14.35
C GLN A 423 -24.33 10.61 13.79
N GLN A 424 -24.22 10.00 12.63
CA GLN A 424 -25.31 9.22 12.05
C GLN A 424 -25.26 7.72 12.34
N LEU A 425 -24.12 7.19 12.78
CA LEU A 425 -23.97 5.77 13.15
C LEU A 425 -24.25 5.48 14.65
N LEU A 426 -24.46 6.51 15.48
CA LEU A 426 -24.73 6.36 16.92
C LEU A 426 -26.20 6.53 17.30
N LEU A 427 -27.12 6.74 16.35
CA LEU A 427 -28.56 6.88 16.62
C LEU A 427 -29.38 5.91 15.73
N LYS A 428 -29.39 4.64 16.13
CA LYS A 428 -30.59 3.77 16.17
C LYS A 428 -30.27 2.42 16.77
#